data_c19b5d6e041505a22d3b23c9df23e8bc
#
_entry.id   c19b5d6e041505a22d3b23c9df23e8bc
#
_cell.length_a   1.000
_cell.length_b   1.000
_cell.length_c   1.000
_cell.angle_alpha   90.00
_cell.angle_beta   90.00
_cell.angle_gamma   90.00
#
_symmetry.space_group_name_H-M   'P 1'
#
loop_
_entity.id
_entity.type
_entity.pdbx_description
1 polymer ?
#
loop_
_entity_poly.entity_id
_entity_poly.type
_entity_poly.pdbx_seq_one_letter_code
_entity_poly.pdbx_strand_id
1 'polypeptide(L)'
;KFPNVDIELRTKSTQMDPLFSMEPISNCVVAFSLMPTEIAKKVDHKAPSIEKRINIISELASMGWKIGLRFDPLIHGENWKILYSNLFENVFKNIDRKVIHSITLGPLRFPKDMFKKIISMNPRSKVLSDKLVLRGNKISYSNGIEQEMQSFCTGLLKDYSPDTLFFSCKGNF
;
A
#
# COMPACT_ATOMS: atom_id res chain seq x y z
N LYS A 1 9.75 -22.68 -16.59
CA LYS A 1 8.39 -22.30 -16.14
C LYS A 1 8.17 -22.95 -14.78
N PHE A 2 7.67 -22.19 -13.82
CA PHE A 2 7.36 -22.65 -12.45
C PHE A 2 5.84 -22.53 -12.25
N PRO A 3 5.04 -23.52 -12.63
CA PRO A 3 3.58 -23.41 -12.68
C PRO A 3 2.93 -23.23 -11.30
N ASN A 4 3.63 -23.59 -10.23
CA ASN A 4 3.13 -23.50 -8.84
C ASN A 4 3.71 -22.28 -8.07
N VAL A 5 4.27 -21.32 -8.79
CA VAL A 5 4.85 -20.10 -8.16
C VAL A 5 4.16 -18.88 -8.74
N ASP A 6 3.52 -18.09 -7.88
CA ASP A 6 3.03 -16.77 -8.25
C ASP A 6 4.16 -15.74 -8.14
N ILE A 7 4.22 -14.84 -9.11
CA ILE A 7 5.19 -13.76 -9.17
C ILE A 7 4.46 -12.46 -8.83
N GLU A 8 5.00 -11.68 -7.90
CA GLU A 8 4.52 -10.33 -7.63
C GLU A 8 5.50 -9.29 -8.19
N LEU A 9 5.02 -8.46 -9.11
CA LEU A 9 5.71 -7.25 -9.58
C LEU A 9 5.22 -6.06 -8.75
N ARG A 10 5.91 -5.75 -7.66
CA ARG A 10 5.53 -4.64 -6.77
C ARG A 10 6.19 -3.34 -7.19
N THR A 11 5.38 -2.29 -7.37
CA THR A 11 5.87 -1.02 -7.90
C THR A 11 5.11 0.21 -7.37
N LYS A 12 5.72 1.38 -7.58
CA LYS A 12 5.10 2.71 -7.53
C LYS A 12 5.20 3.42 -8.90
N SER A 13 5.90 2.82 -9.86
CA SER A 13 6.11 3.38 -11.19
C SER A 13 4.82 3.36 -12.02
N THR A 14 4.73 4.27 -12.97
CA THR A 14 3.72 4.30 -14.02
C THR A 14 4.32 4.01 -15.40
N GLN A 15 5.58 3.62 -15.46
CA GLN A 15 6.28 3.19 -16.69
C GLN A 15 5.96 1.71 -16.93
N MET A 16 4.87 1.43 -17.66
CA MET A 16 4.33 0.09 -17.84
C MET A 16 4.29 -0.39 -19.29
N ASP A 17 5.01 0.30 -20.18
CA ASP A 17 5.06 -0.03 -21.61
C ASP A 17 5.29 -1.52 -21.91
N PRO A 18 6.21 -2.25 -21.21
CA PRO A 18 6.37 -3.67 -21.41
C PRO A 18 5.11 -4.49 -21.09
N LEU A 19 4.35 -4.09 -20.05
CA LEU A 19 3.13 -4.80 -19.67
C LEU A 19 1.95 -4.48 -20.61
N PHE A 20 1.94 -3.28 -21.19
CA PHE A 20 0.95 -2.89 -22.19
C PHE A 20 1.16 -3.57 -23.55
N SER A 21 2.38 -4.01 -23.83
CA SER A 21 2.74 -4.65 -25.10
C SER A 21 2.74 -6.18 -25.07
N MET A 22 2.32 -6.79 -23.97
CA MET A 22 2.31 -8.25 -23.81
C MET A 22 0.99 -8.75 -23.22
N GLU A 23 0.66 -10.01 -23.48
CA GLU A 23 -0.48 -10.69 -22.88
C GLU A 23 -0.28 -10.89 -21.35
N PRO A 24 -1.34 -10.78 -20.55
CA PRO A 24 -1.28 -11.04 -19.12
C PRO A 24 -0.79 -12.46 -18.80
N ILE A 25 0.13 -12.54 -17.85
CA ILE A 25 0.68 -13.82 -17.38
C ILE A 25 -0.17 -14.30 -16.21
N SER A 26 -0.75 -15.49 -16.31
CA SER A 26 -1.76 -16.02 -15.38
C SER A 26 -1.29 -16.15 -13.92
N ASN A 27 0.01 -16.34 -13.67
CA ASN A 27 0.62 -16.43 -12.35
C ASN A 27 1.45 -15.19 -12.01
N CYS A 28 1.16 -14.03 -12.64
CA CYS A 28 1.79 -12.76 -12.33
C CYS A 28 0.76 -11.76 -11.77
N VAL A 29 1.06 -11.20 -10.63
CA VAL A 29 0.27 -10.15 -9.97
C VAL A 29 1.03 -8.83 -10.07
N VAL A 30 0.44 -7.82 -10.70
CA VAL A 30 1.01 -6.48 -10.75
C VAL A 30 0.51 -5.70 -9.53
N ALA A 31 1.38 -5.44 -8.58
CA ALA A 31 1.02 -4.88 -7.30
C ALA A 31 1.48 -3.42 -7.14
N PHE A 32 0.56 -2.54 -6.80
CA PHE A 32 0.83 -1.12 -6.63
C PHE A 32 0.78 -0.69 -5.17
N SER A 33 1.82 0.04 -4.74
CA SER A 33 1.79 0.70 -3.44
C SER A 33 0.97 1.98 -3.50
N LEU A 34 -0.02 2.08 -2.64
CA LEU A 34 -0.96 3.19 -2.55
C LEU A 34 -1.03 3.73 -1.12
N MET A 35 -1.21 5.03 -0.99
CA MET A 35 -1.48 5.74 0.25
C MET A 35 -2.28 7.01 -0.04
N PRO A 36 -2.89 7.66 0.96
CA PRO A 36 -3.59 8.93 0.74
C PRO A 36 -2.69 9.98 0.07
N THR A 37 -3.23 10.72 -0.88
CA THR A 37 -2.51 11.71 -1.70
C THR A 37 -1.78 12.75 -0.84
N GLU A 38 -2.41 13.22 0.23
CA GLU A 38 -1.83 14.19 1.17
C GLU A 38 -0.61 13.63 1.91
N ILE A 39 -0.63 12.34 2.21
CA ILE A 39 0.50 11.63 2.83
C ILE A 39 1.59 11.42 1.78
N ALA A 40 1.21 10.95 0.58
CA ALA A 40 2.16 10.71 -0.51
C ALA A 40 2.98 11.97 -0.86
N LYS A 41 2.35 13.14 -0.89
CA LYS A 41 3.03 14.43 -1.10
C LYS A 41 4.13 14.71 -0.08
N LYS A 42 4.03 14.15 1.14
CA LYS A 42 5.00 14.35 2.23
C LYS A 42 6.11 13.31 2.27
N VAL A 43 5.89 12.11 1.70
CA VAL A 43 6.84 10.98 1.86
C VAL A 43 7.27 10.33 0.55
N ASP A 44 6.53 10.48 -0.54
CA ASP A 44 6.77 9.83 -1.83
C ASP A 44 7.30 10.83 -2.91
N HIS A 45 8.24 11.69 -2.54
CA HIS A 45 8.69 12.84 -3.35
C HIS A 45 9.16 12.52 -4.78
N LYS A 46 9.59 11.29 -5.07
CA LYS A 46 10.10 10.89 -6.39
C LYS A 46 9.21 9.87 -7.10
N ALA A 47 8.03 9.61 -6.56
CA ALA A 47 7.11 8.65 -7.14
C ALA A 47 5.96 9.38 -7.88
N PRO A 48 5.35 8.79 -8.92
CA PRO A 48 4.17 9.32 -9.57
C PRO A 48 3.02 9.54 -8.58
N SER A 49 2.11 10.47 -8.91
CA SER A 49 0.96 10.75 -8.03
C SER A 49 0.05 9.53 -7.88
N ILE A 50 -0.74 9.51 -6.82
CA ILE A 50 -1.66 8.40 -6.54
C ILE A 50 -2.69 8.26 -7.67
N GLU A 51 -3.20 9.36 -8.19
CA GLU A 51 -4.13 9.40 -9.31
C GLU A 51 -3.53 8.74 -10.57
N LYS A 52 -2.27 9.07 -10.91
CA LYS A 52 -1.58 8.42 -12.03
C LYS A 52 -1.42 6.92 -11.82
N ARG A 53 -1.12 6.49 -10.59
CA ARG A 53 -1.03 5.05 -10.28
C ARG A 53 -2.38 4.36 -10.42
N ILE A 54 -3.49 4.97 -9.95
CA ILE A 54 -4.85 4.43 -10.08
C ILE A 54 -5.24 4.30 -11.56
N ASN A 55 -4.92 5.30 -12.39
CA ASN A 55 -5.21 5.23 -13.83
C ASN A 55 -4.48 4.06 -14.49
N ILE A 56 -3.17 3.89 -14.22
CA ILE A 56 -2.39 2.76 -14.75
C ILE A 56 -2.92 1.41 -14.24
N ILE A 57 -3.33 1.32 -12.99
CA ILE A 57 -3.97 0.12 -12.45
C ILE A 57 -5.23 -0.21 -13.22
N SER A 58 -6.09 0.80 -13.49
CA SER A 58 -7.32 0.62 -14.25
C SER A 58 -7.06 0.15 -15.68
N GLU A 59 -6.04 0.70 -16.34
CA GLU A 59 -5.63 0.28 -17.69
C GLU A 59 -5.13 -1.17 -17.70
N LEU A 60 -4.22 -1.55 -16.80
CA LEU A 60 -3.74 -2.93 -16.68
C LEU A 60 -4.86 -3.91 -16.33
N ALA A 61 -5.78 -3.50 -15.45
CA ALA A 61 -6.95 -4.27 -15.09
C ALA A 61 -7.85 -4.55 -16.30
N SER A 62 -8.07 -3.56 -17.16
CA SER A 62 -8.87 -3.71 -18.40
C SER A 62 -8.25 -4.67 -19.40
N MET A 63 -6.94 -4.85 -19.36
CA MET A 63 -6.20 -5.84 -20.17
C MET A 63 -6.24 -7.26 -19.59
N GLY A 64 -6.75 -7.44 -18.35
CA GLY A 64 -6.85 -8.74 -17.69
C GLY A 64 -5.68 -9.07 -16.76
N TRP A 65 -4.80 -8.13 -16.44
CA TRP A 65 -3.76 -8.34 -15.43
C TRP A 65 -4.37 -8.50 -14.03
N LYS A 66 -3.87 -9.45 -13.26
CA LYS A 66 -4.19 -9.58 -11.84
C LYS A 66 -3.58 -8.43 -11.05
N ILE A 67 -4.39 -7.72 -10.30
CA ILE A 67 -3.98 -6.52 -9.56
C ILE A 67 -3.80 -6.81 -8.07
N GLY A 68 -2.68 -6.38 -7.52
CA GLY A 68 -2.43 -6.33 -6.08
C GLY A 68 -2.47 -4.90 -5.55
N LEU A 69 -3.25 -4.65 -4.51
CA LEU A 69 -3.27 -3.36 -3.82
C LEU A 69 -2.44 -3.43 -2.53
N ARG A 70 -1.47 -2.54 -2.37
CA ARG A 70 -0.52 -2.55 -1.27
C ARG A 70 -0.61 -1.25 -0.47
N PHE A 71 -1.44 -1.25 0.57
CA PHE A 71 -1.55 -0.18 1.55
C PHE A 71 -0.55 -0.41 2.70
N ASP A 72 0.70 -0.52 2.34
CA ASP A 72 1.83 -0.76 3.22
C ASP A 72 2.98 0.20 2.83
N PRO A 73 3.27 1.20 3.70
CA PRO A 73 2.78 1.36 5.07
C PRO A 73 1.46 2.14 5.20
N LEU A 74 0.65 1.76 6.20
CA LEU A 74 -0.36 2.64 6.76
C LEU A 74 0.33 3.70 7.64
N ILE A 75 0.00 4.96 7.42
CA ILE A 75 0.59 6.09 8.15
C ILE A 75 -0.50 6.78 8.96
N HIS A 76 -0.30 6.80 10.29
CA HIS A 76 -1.15 7.54 11.20
C HIS A 76 -0.84 9.04 11.14
N GLY A 77 -1.85 9.87 11.36
CA GLY A 77 -1.71 11.31 11.39
C GLY A 77 -3.07 11.98 11.61
N GLU A 78 -3.11 13.28 11.51
CA GLU A 78 -4.36 14.03 11.58
C GLU A 78 -5.31 13.60 10.46
N ASN A 79 -6.58 13.39 10.80
CA ASN A 79 -7.65 13.00 9.84
C ASN A 79 -7.38 11.70 9.05
N TRP A 80 -6.49 10.81 9.52
CA TRP A 80 -6.10 9.61 8.79
C TRP A 80 -7.30 8.74 8.37
N LYS A 81 -8.35 8.65 9.19
CA LYS A 81 -9.56 7.86 8.86
C LYS A 81 -10.23 8.41 7.60
N ILE A 82 -10.43 9.73 7.53
CA ILE A 82 -11.02 10.40 6.37
C ILE A 82 -10.14 10.22 5.14
N LEU A 83 -8.82 10.38 5.29
CA LEU A 83 -7.87 10.25 4.20
C LEU A 83 -7.88 8.83 3.60
N TYR A 84 -7.91 7.78 4.43
CA TYR A 84 -7.99 6.40 3.94
C TYR A 84 -9.36 6.06 3.36
N SER A 85 -10.45 6.58 3.94
CA SER A 85 -11.80 6.41 3.37
C SER A 85 -11.86 6.98 1.94
N ASN A 86 -11.38 8.21 1.74
CA ASN A 86 -11.34 8.86 0.43
C ASN A 86 -10.44 8.10 -0.56
N LEU A 87 -9.29 7.58 -0.10
CA LEU A 87 -8.42 6.76 -0.94
C LEU A 87 -9.15 5.49 -1.42
N PHE A 88 -9.79 4.76 -0.50
CA PHE A 88 -10.48 3.51 -0.85
C PHE A 88 -11.66 3.77 -1.78
N GLU A 89 -12.49 4.78 -1.49
CA GLU A 89 -13.56 5.19 -2.39
C GLU A 89 -13.04 5.48 -3.80
N ASN A 90 -11.96 6.27 -3.93
CA ASN A 90 -11.36 6.58 -5.21
C ASN A 90 -10.83 5.33 -5.93
N VAL A 91 -10.16 4.43 -5.21
CA VAL A 91 -9.63 3.18 -5.79
C VAL A 91 -10.77 2.32 -6.35
N PHE A 92 -11.81 2.05 -5.54
CA PHE A 92 -12.90 1.15 -5.93
C PHE A 92 -13.92 1.78 -6.88
N LYS A 93 -13.93 3.10 -7.04
CA LYS A 93 -14.65 3.79 -8.10
C LYS A 93 -14.02 3.57 -9.48
N ASN A 94 -12.69 3.41 -9.54
CA ASN A 94 -11.94 3.35 -10.79
C ASN A 94 -11.46 1.93 -11.15
N ILE A 95 -11.49 0.98 -10.23
CA ILE A 95 -10.95 -0.37 -10.44
C ILE A 95 -12.04 -1.39 -10.11
N ASP A 96 -12.35 -2.27 -11.08
CA ASP A 96 -13.28 -3.38 -10.84
C ASP A 96 -12.67 -4.33 -9.80
N ARG A 97 -13.44 -4.57 -8.72
CA ARG A 97 -13.06 -5.48 -7.63
C ARG A 97 -12.75 -6.91 -8.10
N LYS A 98 -13.34 -7.35 -9.21
CA LYS A 98 -13.15 -8.70 -9.76
C LYS A 98 -11.72 -8.97 -10.22
N VAL A 99 -10.98 -7.94 -10.60
CA VAL A 99 -9.57 -8.08 -11.04
C VAL A 99 -8.59 -7.96 -9.87
N ILE A 100 -9.06 -7.63 -8.67
CA ILE A 100 -8.20 -7.50 -7.49
C ILE A 100 -7.87 -8.87 -6.93
N HIS A 101 -6.64 -9.30 -7.15
CA HIS A 101 -6.13 -10.57 -6.65
C HIS A 101 -5.92 -10.54 -5.13
N SER A 102 -5.35 -9.48 -4.60
CA SER A 102 -5.01 -9.41 -3.17
C SER A 102 -4.80 -7.98 -2.67
N ILE A 103 -5.08 -7.80 -1.38
CA ILE A 103 -4.87 -6.54 -0.65
C ILE A 103 -3.93 -6.80 0.52
N THR A 104 -2.92 -5.94 0.69
CA THR A 104 -2.01 -5.98 1.84
C THR A 104 -2.12 -4.71 2.65
N LEU A 105 -2.26 -4.85 3.95
CA LEU A 105 -2.25 -3.79 4.94
C LEU A 105 -1.07 -3.98 5.91
N GLY A 106 -0.37 -2.91 6.22
CA GLY A 106 0.70 -2.96 7.22
C GLY A 106 1.01 -1.58 7.80
N PRO A 107 1.23 -1.46 9.12
CA PRO A 107 1.58 -0.19 9.74
C PRO A 107 2.99 0.25 9.35
N LEU A 108 3.27 1.54 9.48
CA LEU A 108 4.61 2.09 9.30
C LEU A 108 5.58 1.46 10.32
N ARG A 109 6.67 0.89 9.81
CA ARG A 109 7.69 0.23 10.63
C ARG A 109 9.07 0.33 10.02
N PHE A 110 10.06 0.45 10.88
CA PHE A 110 11.47 0.52 10.50
C PHE A 110 12.32 -0.37 11.42
N PRO A 111 13.39 -1.00 10.91
CA PRO A 111 14.48 -1.47 11.74
C PRO A 111 15.08 -0.29 12.54
N LYS A 112 15.43 -0.50 13.82
CA LYS A 112 15.92 0.55 14.73
C LYS A 112 17.08 1.37 14.14
N ASP A 113 18.06 0.71 13.55
CA ASP A 113 19.25 1.40 13.01
C ASP A 113 18.95 2.16 11.72
N MET A 114 18.04 1.64 10.88
CA MET A 114 17.56 2.34 9.71
C MET A 114 16.79 3.61 10.10
N PHE A 115 15.97 3.54 11.13
CA PHE A 115 15.20 4.69 11.62
C PHE A 115 16.10 5.82 12.10
N LYS A 116 17.19 5.53 12.83
CA LYS A 116 18.18 6.53 13.23
C LYS A 116 18.77 7.27 12.04
N LYS A 117 19.12 6.56 10.98
CA LYS A 117 19.64 7.16 9.74
C LYS A 117 18.59 8.04 9.05
N ILE A 118 17.34 7.55 8.95
CA ILE A 118 16.25 8.30 8.32
C ILE A 118 15.96 9.59 9.08
N ILE A 119 15.88 9.56 10.41
CA ILE A 119 15.66 10.77 11.24
C ILE A 119 16.80 11.78 11.06
N SER A 120 18.05 11.33 11.07
CA SER A 120 19.19 12.23 10.89
C SER A 120 19.17 12.94 9.54
N MET A 121 18.65 12.27 8.49
CA MET A 121 18.48 12.85 7.16
C MET A 121 17.21 13.72 7.02
N ASN A 122 16.22 13.50 7.87
CA ASN A 122 14.91 14.17 7.80
C ASN A 122 14.44 14.68 9.18
N PRO A 123 15.20 15.55 9.86
CA PRO A 123 14.94 15.93 11.26
C PRO A 123 13.63 16.70 11.45
N ARG A 124 13.05 17.25 10.37
CA ARG A 124 11.80 18.03 10.41
C ARG A 124 10.58 17.23 9.98
N SER A 125 10.72 15.92 9.73
CA SER A 125 9.60 15.08 9.26
C SER A 125 8.62 14.81 10.40
N LYS A 126 7.43 15.40 10.33
CA LYS A 126 6.33 15.13 11.27
C LYS A 126 5.87 13.67 11.24
N VAL A 127 5.91 13.03 10.08
CA VAL A 127 5.53 11.61 9.90
C VAL A 127 6.45 10.69 10.71
N LEU A 128 7.73 11.03 10.86
CA LEU A 128 8.72 10.23 11.58
C LEU A 128 8.76 10.53 13.09
N SER A 129 8.19 11.65 13.51
CA SER A 129 8.22 12.10 14.93
C SER A 129 6.93 11.80 15.68
N ASP A 130 5.84 11.43 14.99
CA ASP A 130 4.52 11.28 15.60
C ASP A 130 4.23 9.83 15.98
N LYS A 131 4.02 9.61 17.29
CA LYS A 131 3.48 8.37 17.89
C LYS A 131 4.25 7.07 17.59
N LEU A 132 5.48 7.16 17.09
CA LEU A 132 6.33 6.00 16.88
C LEU A 132 7.06 5.62 18.17
N VAL A 133 7.07 4.33 18.48
CA VAL A 133 7.68 3.76 19.69
C VAL A 133 8.62 2.62 19.32
N LEU A 134 9.65 2.42 20.16
CA LEU A 134 10.54 1.27 20.03
C LEU A 134 9.85 0.00 20.57
N ARG A 135 9.78 -1.03 19.75
CA ARG A 135 9.20 -2.34 20.09
C ARG A 135 10.18 -3.45 19.67
N GLY A 136 10.92 -3.97 20.64
CA GLY A 136 12.01 -4.87 20.33
C GLY A 136 13.08 -4.19 19.45
N ASN A 137 13.37 -4.73 18.30
CA ASN A 137 14.35 -4.17 17.36
C ASN A 137 13.72 -3.33 16.22
N LYS A 138 12.46 -2.95 16.34
CA LYS A 138 11.76 -2.13 15.37
C LYS A 138 11.13 -0.88 15.98
N ILE A 139 11.00 0.16 15.17
CA ILE A 139 10.24 1.37 15.46
C ILE A 139 8.94 1.28 14.68
N SER A 140 7.80 1.40 15.35
CA SER A 140 6.46 1.38 14.78
C SER A 140 5.48 2.08 15.71
N TYR A 141 4.19 2.12 15.37
CA TYR A 141 3.18 2.63 16.28
C TYR A 141 2.98 1.69 17.48
N SER A 142 2.34 2.20 18.55
CA SER A 142 1.87 1.35 19.65
C SER A 142 0.87 0.30 19.15
N ASN A 143 0.71 -0.80 19.92
CA ASN A 143 -0.24 -1.87 19.56
C ASN A 143 -1.67 -1.33 19.36
N GLY A 144 -2.12 -0.41 20.21
CA GLY A 144 -3.46 0.16 20.11
C GLY A 144 -3.67 0.93 18.80
N ILE A 145 -2.71 1.77 18.39
CA ILE A 145 -2.78 2.51 17.13
C ILE A 145 -2.73 1.55 15.94
N GLU A 146 -1.83 0.56 15.95
CA GLU A 146 -1.76 -0.43 14.86
C GLU A 146 -3.07 -1.21 14.71
N GLN A 147 -3.64 -1.67 15.81
CA GLN A 147 -4.92 -2.40 15.82
C GLN A 147 -6.07 -1.52 15.33
N GLU A 148 -6.15 -0.27 15.80
CA GLU A 148 -7.17 0.67 15.35
C GLU A 148 -7.10 0.91 13.85
N MET A 149 -5.90 1.20 13.33
CA MET A 149 -5.70 1.42 11.89
C MET A 149 -6.04 0.18 11.06
N GLN A 150 -5.56 -0.99 11.48
CA GLN A 150 -5.84 -2.23 10.76
C GLN A 150 -7.32 -2.56 10.78
N SER A 151 -7.99 -2.49 11.93
CA SER A 151 -9.41 -2.81 12.05
C SER A 151 -10.26 -1.86 11.21
N PHE A 152 -10.00 -0.56 11.27
CA PHE A 152 -10.70 0.44 10.48
C PHE A 152 -10.54 0.21 8.98
N CYS A 153 -9.29 0.11 8.50
CA CYS A 153 -9.01 -0.07 7.08
C CYS A 153 -9.52 -1.42 6.56
N THR A 154 -9.38 -2.50 7.34
CA THR A 154 -9.89 -3.82 6.95
C THR A 154 -11.42 -3.83 6.89
N GLY A 155 -12.10 -3.17 7.83
CA GLY A 155 -13.55 -3.03 7.82
C GLY A 155 -14.03 -2.39 6.52
N LEU A 156 -13.54 -1.19 6.21
CA LEU A 156 -13.90 -0.48 4.97
C LEU A 156 -13.57 -1.28 3.70
N LEU A 157 -12.40 -1.91 3.65
CA LEU A 157 -11.99 -2.67 2.46
C LEU A 157 -12.85 -3.91 2.23
N LYS A 158 -13.33 -4.55 3.30
CA LYS A 158 -14.27 -5.68 3.20
C LYS A 158 -15.63 -5.27 2.65
N ASP A 159 -16.10 -4.06 2.94
CA ASP A 159 -17.32 -3.52 2.37
C ASP A 159 -17.21 -3.35 0.85
N TYR A 160 -16.03 -2.95 0.36
CA TYR A 160 -15.77 -2.81 -1.07
C TYR A 160 -15.45 -4.15 -1.77
N SER A 161 -14.75 -5.06 -1.12
CA SER A 161 -14.22 -6.29 -1.72
C SER A 161 -14.20 -7.45 -0.72
N PRO A 162 -15.36 -8.03 -0.39
CA PRO A 162 -15.49 -9.03 0.68
C PRO A 162 -14.72 -10.33 0.39
N ASP A 163 -14.64 -10.72 -0.88
CA ASP A 163 -14.04 -12.01 -1.31
C ASP A 163 -12.54 -11.93 -1.64
N THR A 164 -11.96 -10.73 -1.52
CA THR A 164 -10.53 -10.54 -1.84
C THR A 164 -9.64 -11.12 -0.74
N LEU A 165 -8.50 -11.69 -1.15
CA LEU A 165 -7.48 -12.15 -0.21
C LEU A 165 -6.81 -10.99 0.51
N PHE A 166 -6.95 -10.94 1.84
CA PHE A 166 -6.34 -9.94 2.70
C PHE A 166 -5.10 -10.50 3.40
N PHE A 167 -3.97 -9.82 3.23
CA PHE A 167 -2.75 -10.12 3.94
C PHE A 167 -2.42 -8.99 4.92
N SER A 168 -2.36 -9.32 6.21
CA SER A 168 -1.84 -8.40 7.22
C SER A 168 -0.34 -8.59 7.35
N CYS A 169 0.44 -7.55 7.07
CA CYS A 169 1.87 -7.54 7.36
C CYS A 169 2.11 -7.36 8.86
N LYS A 170 1.74 -8.36 9.67
CA LYS A 170 2.21 -8.45 11.05
C LYS A 170 3.67 -8.85 10.97
N GLY A 171 4.57 -7.93 11.23
CA GLY A 171 5.98 -8.25 11.34
C GLY A 171 6.20 -9.17 12.55
N ASN A 172 6.16 -10.47 12.32
CA ASN A 172 6.79 -11.43 13.22
C ASN A 172 8.30 -11.37 12.93
N PHE A 173 9.03 -10.59 13.70
CA PHE A 173 10.48 -10.66 13.84
C PHE A 173 10.82 -10.68 15.31
#